data_2bdfb692340ca20683a78587ab2a4374
#
_entry.id   2bdfb692340ca20683a78587ab2a4374
#
_cell.length_a   1.000
_cell.length_b   1.000
_cell.length_c   1.000
_cell.angle_alpha   90.00
_cell.angle_beta   90.00
_cell.angle_gamma   90.00
#
_symmetry.space_group_name_H-M   'P 1'
#
loop_
_entity.id
_entity.type
_entity.pdbx_description
1 polymer ?
#
loop_
_entity_poly.entity_id
_entity_poly.type
_entity_poly.pdbx_seq_one_letter_code
_entity_poly.pdbx_strand_id
1 'polypeptide(L)'
;MIFIFKTMPSIRLLKKEINNDIGDFIEEIYLWELSNPNGDLAKSEKLIDEAIQTFDDLMVKINAVSGDDLKSKFKAINQEHRKLMHSLLKKSAAL
;
A
#
# COMPACT_ATOMS: atom_id res chain seq x y z
N MET A 1 8.10 -16.10 -25.24
CA MET A 1 8.58 -16.31 -23.89
C MET A 1 8.61 -15.05 -23.05
N ILE A 2 9.48 -14.15 -23.41
CA ILE A 2 9.67 -12.90 -22.69
C ILE A 2 8.40 -12.06 -22.67
N PHE A 3 7.63 -12.16 -23.71
CA PHE A 3 6.41 -11.36 -23.86
C PHE A 3 5.35 -11.69 -22.85
N ILE A 4 5.32 -12.93 -22.40
CA ILE A 4 4.35 -13.38 -21.43
C ILE A 4 4.51 -12.60 -20.15
N PHE A 5 5.75 -12.23 -19.83
CA PHE A 5 6.04 -11.48 -18.62
C PHE A 5 5.59 -10.04 -18.67
N LYS A 6 5.22 -9.55 -19.84
CA LYS A 6 4.75 -8.16 -19.95
C LYS A 6 3.33 -7.98 -19.47
N THR A 7 2.53 -9.04 -19.56
CA THR A 7 1.13 -8.94 -19.15
C THR A 7 0.92 -9.52 -17.78
N MET A 8 1.42 -10.71 -17.55
CA MET A 8 1.24 -11.37 -16.26
C MET A 8 1.96 -10.67 -15.12
N PRO A 9 3.22 -10.21 -15.31
CA PRO A 9 3.93 -9.57 -14.23
C PRO A 9 3.29 -8.30 -13.71
N SER A 10 2.50 -7.61 -14.51
CA SER A 10 1.88 -6.36 -14.11
C SER A 10 1.05 -6.50 -12.84
N ILE A 11 0.24 -7.56 -12.77
CA ILE A 11 -0.61 -7.81 -11.61
C ILE A 11 0.23 -8.22 -10.41
N ARG A 12 1.17 -9.11 -10.62
CA ARG A 12 2.05 -9.60 -9.57
C ARG A 12 2.91 -8.49 -9.00
N LEU A 13 3.47 -7.67 -9.88
CA LEU A 13 4.30 -6.55 -9.47
C LEU A 13 3.49 -5.54 -8.68
N LEU A 14 2.29 -5.23 -9.13
CA LEU A 14 1.45 -4.28 -8.41
C LEU A 14 1.13 -4.77 -7.01
N LYS A 15 0.73 -6.03 -6.88
CA LYS A 15 0.45 -6.62 -5.56
C LYS A 15 1.69 -6.64 -4.68
N LYS A 16 2.83 -6.97 -5.27
CA LYS A 16 4.09 -7.02 -4.54
C LYS A 16 4.51 -5.64 -4.08
N GLU A 17 4.41 -4.63 -4.94
CA GLU A 17 4.75 -3.26 -4.59
C GLU A 17 3.88 -2.73 -3.47
N ILE A 18 2.57 -2.98 -3.55
CA ILE A 18 1.64 -2.56 -2.51
C ILE A 18 1.99 -3.24 -1.19
N ASN A 19 2.22 -4.54 -1.23
CA ASN A 19 2.58 -5.29 -0.03
C ASN A 19 3.88 -4.78 0.58
N ASN A 20 4.90 -4.54 -0.25
CA ASN A 20 6.19 -4.04 0.23
C ASN A 20 6.07 -2.64 0.82
N ASP A 21 5.36 -1.74 0.14
CA ASP A 21 5.22 -0.36 0.59
C ASP A 21 4.45 -0.28 1.90
N ILE A 22 3.35 -1.02 2.01
CA ILE A 22 2.57 -1.04 3.24
C ILE A 22 3.36 -1.70 4.36
N GLY A 23 4.05 -2.80 4.07
CA GLY A 23 4.88 -3.49 5.05
C GLY A 23 6.00 -2.61 5.58
N ASP A 24 6.69 -1.91 4.68
CA ASP A 24 7.76 -0.99 5.07
C ASP A 24 7.24 0.16 5.91
N PHE A 25 6.07 0.69 5.54
CA PHE A 25 5.44 1.76 6.31
C PHE A 25 5.12 1.31 7.73
N ILE A 26 4.52 0.13 7.88
CA ILE A 26 4.17 -0.42 9.18
C ILE A 26 5.42 -0.67 10.01
N GLU A 27 6.48 -1.19 9.39
CA GLU A 27 7.74 -1.43 10.08
C GLU A 27 8.35 -0.12 10.60
N GLU A 28 8.30 0.93 9.81
CA GLU A 28 8.79 2.24 10.24
C GLU A 28 8.00 2.77 11.42
N ILE A 29 6.68 2.57 11.43
CA ILE A 29 5.86 2.99 12.57
C ILE A 29 6.24 2.20 13.83
N TYR A 30 6.48 0.91 13.70
CA TYR A 30 6.93 0.11 14.85
C TYR A 30 8.29 0.58 15.36
N LEU A 31 9.21 0.92 14.46
CA LEU A 31 10.51 1.46 14.87
C LEU A 31 10.35 2.80 15.58
N TRP A 32 9.43 3.63 15.10
CA TRP A 32 9.12 4.89 15.78
C TRP A 32 8.60 4.64 17.19
N GLU A 33 7.72 3.65 17.35
CA GLU A 33 7.18 3.31 18.68
C GLU A 33 8.26 2.83 19.63
N LEU A 34 9.21 2.06 19.14
CA LEU A 34 10.34 1.60 19.94
C LEU A 34 11.22 2.76 20.38
N SER A 35 11.40 3.74 19.51
CA SER A 35 12.22 4.91 19.81
C SER A 35 11.49 5.96 20.67
N ASN A 36 10.17 5.86 20.74
CA ASN A 36 9.34 6.83 21.44
C ASN A 36 8.33 6.15 22.37
N PRO A 37 8.81 5.39 23.37
CA PRO A 37 7.89 4.61 24.23
C PRO A 37 6.92 5.48 25.01
N ASN A 38 7.23 6.76 25.19
CA ASN A 38 6.36 7.73 25.87
C ASN A 38 5.57 8.58 24.89
N GLY A 39 5.66 8.29 23.61
CA GLY A 39 4.92 9.01 22.58
C GLY A 39 3.45 8.60 22.54
N ASP A 40 2.72 9.20 21.60
CA ASP A 40 1.30 8.88 21.42
C ASP A 40 1.15 7.59 20.63
N LEU A 41 1.20 6.47 21.34
CA LEU A 41 1.09 5.13 20.73
C LEU A 41 -0.30 4.88 20.15
N ALA A 42 -1.32 5.50 20.71
CA ALA A 42 -2.66 5.35 20.16
C ALA A 42 -2.73 5.91 18.75
N LYS A 43 -2.04 7.01 18.51
CA LYS A 43 -1.98 7.65 17.20
C LYS A 43 -1.19 6.81 16.20
N SER A 44 -0.07 6.25 16.62
CA SER A 44 0.74 5.39 15.76
C SER A 44 0.01 4.09 15.41
N GLU A 45 -0.67 3.49 16.37
CA GLU A 45 -1.46 2.29 16.12
C GLU A 45 -2.60 2.55 15.16
N LYS A 46 -3.21 3.72 15.25
CA LYS A 46 -4.26 4.12 14.32
C LYS A 46 -3.73 4.21 12.90
N LEU A 47 -2.50 4.70 12.72
CA LEU A 47 -1.86 4.74 11.42
C LEU A 47 -1.59 3.34 10.87
N ILE A 48 -1.19 2.42 11.72
CA ILE A 48 -0.99 1.03 11.33
C ILE A 48 -2.31 0.43 10.86
N ASP A 49 -3.40 0.68 11.58
CA ASP A 49 -4.71 0.20 11.19
C ASP A 49 -5.15 0.79 9.84
N GLU A 50 -4.89 2.08 9.62
CA GLU A 50 -5.18 2.72 8.33
C GLU A 50 -4.38 2.08 7.21
N ALA A 51 -3.12 1.75 7.45
CA ALA A 51 -2.27 1.11 6.46
C ALA A 51 -2.81 -0.28 6.10
N ILE A 52 -3.22 -1.05 7.08
CA ILE A 52 -3.80 -2.37 6.86
C ILE A 52 -5.11 -2.26 6.08
N GLN A 53 -5.96 -1.30 6.44
CA GLN A 53 -7.20 -1.07 5.73
C GLN A 53 -6.95 -0.66 4.28
N THR A 54 -5.96 0.19 4.07
CA THR A 54 -5.56 0.60 2.72
C THR A 54 -5.12 -0.60 1.89
N PHE A 55 -4.33 -1.48 2.48
CA PHE A 55 -3.89 -2.71 1.82
C PHE A 55 -5.08 -3.57 1.41
N ASP A 56 -5.99 -3.81 2.35
CA ASP A 56 -7.17 -4.63 2.10
C ASP A 56 -8.04 -4.04 0.99
N ASP A 57 -8.27 -2.74 1.02
CA ASP A 57 -9.09 -2.05 0.03
C ASP A 57 -8.48 -2.15 -1.37
N LEU A 58 -7.17 -1.97 -1.46
CA LEU A 58 -6.47 -2.06 -2.74
C LEU A 58 -6.50 -3.49 -3.28
N MET A 59 -6.33 -4.48 -2.42
CA MET A 59 -6.38 -5.89 -2.83
C MET A 59 -7.77 -6.28 -3.32
N VAL A 60 -8.82 -5.79 -2.67
CA VAL A 60 -10.19 -6.02 -3.12
C VAL A 60 -10.39 -5.42 -4.51
N LYS A 61 -9.90 -4.22 -4.74
CA LYS A 61 -10.00 -3.58 -6.05
C LYS A 61 -9.26 -4.34 -7.14
N ILE A 62 -8.06 -4.80 -6.84
CA ILE A 62 -7.28 -5.59 -7.80
C ILE A 62 -8.00 -6.88 -8.15
N ASN A 63 -8.53 -7.56 -7.16
CA ASN A 63 -9.22 -8.84 -7.37
C ASN A 63 -10.56 -8.67 -8.07
N ALA A 64 -11.15 -7.49 -8.02
CA ALA A 64 -12.42 -7.19 -8.68
C ALA A 64 -12.26 -6.75 -10.13
N VAL A 65 -11.03 -6.50 -10.58
CA VAL A 65 -10.80 -6.06 -11.95
C VAL A 65 -11.08 -7.20 -12.92
N SER A 66 -11.91 -6.92 -13.91
CA SER A 66 -12.25 -7.90 -14.94
C SER A 66 -12.72 -7.17 -16.19
N GLY A 67 -12.88 -7.94 -17.27
CA GLY A 67 -13.35 -7.37 -18.52
C GLY A 67 -12.24 -6.76 -19.35
N ASP A 68 -12.62 -5.79 -20.18
CA ASP A 68 -11.68 -5.15 -21.10
C ASP A 68 -10.92 -4.03 -20.39
N ASP A 69 -9.87 -3.57 -21.04
CA ASP A 69 -9.10 -2.42 -20.58
C ASP A 69 -8.46 -2.61 -19.21
N LEU A 70 -7.94 -3.82 -18.98
CA LEU A 70 -7.28 -4.16 -17.72
C LEU A 70 -6.11 -3.24 -17.41
N LYS A 71 -5.38 -2.85 -18.44
CA LYS A 71 -4.20 -2.02 -18.28
C LYS A 71 -4.54 -0.67 -17.65
N SER A 72 -5.61 -0.03 -18.14
CA SER A 72 -6.06 1.24 -17.58
C SER A 72 -6.56 1.10 -16.17
N LYS A 73 -7.26 0.00 -15.90
CA LYS A 73 -7.79 -0.26 -14.56
C LYS A 73 -6.68 -0.45 -13.55
N PHE A 74 -5.65 -1.23 -13.89
CA PHE A 74 -4.51 -1.42 -13.00
C PHE A 74 -3.69 -0.15 -12.84
N LYS A 75 -3.59 0.66 -13.89
CA LYS A 75 -2.92 1.95 -13.81
C LYS A 75 -3.63 2.87 -12.82
N ALA A 76 -4.96 2.89 -12.86
CA ALA A 76 -5.75 3.69 -11.92
C ALA A 76 -5.55 3.24 -10.48
N ILE A 77 -5.50 1.93 -10.25
CA ILE A 77 -5.25 1.38 -8.92
C ILE A 77 -3.86 1.76 -8.44
N ASN A 78 -2.86 1.68 -9.31
CA ASN A 78 -1.50 2.06 -8.96
C ASN A 78 -1.41 3.55 -8.58
N GLN A 79 -2.12 4.41 -9.28
CA GLN A 79 -2.17 5.83 -8.95
C GLN A 79 -2.83 6.06 -7.60
N GLU A 80 -3.90 5.33 -7.32
CA GLU A 80 -4.55 5.40 -6.01
C GLU A 80 -3.62 4.92 -4.90
N HIS A 81 -2.89 3.85 -5.14
CA HIS A 81 -1.89 3.34 -4.21
C HIS A 81 -0.88 4.44 -3.86
N ARG A 82 -0.35 5.11 -4.86
CA ARG A 82 0.63 6.17 -4.63
C ARG A 82 0.06 7.33 -3.83
N LYS A 83 -1.18 7.72 -4.12
CA LYS A 83 -1.85 8.78 -3.38
C LYS A 83 -2.06 8.40 -1.92
N LEU A 84 -2.50 7.18 -1.69
CA LEU A 84 -2.74 6.69 -0.33
C LEU A 84 -1.45 6.59 0.46
N MET A 85 -0.38 6.10 -0.17
CA MET A 85 0.93 6.04 0.48
C MET A 85 1.44 7.42 0.84
N HIS A 86 1.28 8.38 -0.07
CA HIS A 86 1.67 9.76 0.20
C HIS A 86 0.92 10.34 1.39
N SER A 87 -0.37 10.07 1.47
CA SER A 87 -1.21 10.51 2.59
C SER A 87 -0.74 9.89 3.91
N LEU A 88 -0.46 8.59 3.91
CA LEU A 88 0.03 7.89 5.09
C LEU A 88 1.37 8.43 5.55
N LEU A 89 2.27 8.69 4.61
CA LEU A 89 3.58 9.24 4.92
C LEU A 89 3.47 10.63 5.54
N LYS A 90 2.56 11.45 5.04
CA LYS A 90 2.31 12.77 5.63
C LYS A 90 1.82 12.66 7.07
N LYS A 91 0.91 11.72 7.32
CA LYS A 91 0.39 11.50 8.67
C LYS A 91 1.47 10.99 9.60
N SER A 92 2.34 10.11 9.12
CA SER A 92 3.43 9.59 9.94
C SER A 92 4.44 10.68 10.29
N ALA A 93 4.66 11.62 9.39
CA ALA A 93 5.56 12.75 9.65
C ALA A 93 5.05 13.64 10.78
N ALA A 94 3.77 13.59 11.08
CA ALA A 94 3.17 14.36 12.16
C ALA A 94 3.28 13.68 13.53
N LEU A 95 3.76 12.44 13.57
CA LEU A 95 4.01 11.75 14.82
C LEU A 95 5.15 12.43 15.57
#